data_3d3a8e7e5c2b3c559f9e61feb2bb4fe5
#
_entry.id   3d3a8e7e5c2b3c559f9e61feb2bb4fe5
#
_cell.length_a   1.000
_cell.length_b   1.000
_cell.length_c   1.000
_cell.angle_alpha   90.00
_cell.angle_beta   90.00
_cell.angle_gamma   90.00
#
_symmetry.space_group_name_H-M   'P 1'
#
loop_
_entity.id
_entity.type
_entity.pdbx_description
1 polymer ?
#
loop_
_entity_poly.entity_id
_entity_poly.type
_entity_poly.pdbx_seq_one_letter_code
_entity_poly.pdbx_strand_id
1 'polypeptide(L)'
;MSKKYDLIVLGSGPGGYVTAIRASQLGLKTAIIEKESLGGVCLNWGCIPTKALLKSAQVFEYLKNADSYGLKIKDFDKDFESVVKRSRNVADGMSKGVNFLMKKNKIDVITGYGKILPNKNISVENNGQTENFEANNIVIATGGRSRVIESIPQDGKKIIGYREAMTLQKQPKKMIIVGSGAIGIEFAYFYNSMGTEVKVVEYMDRVLPVEDKDISKELNKTFRKSGIEILTESEVVSSDTKGKGVKVQIKSKGQISEHEADIVLSAVGVKSNIENIGLEEVGIAVDKDKIIVDEFYQTNIPGYFAIGDVTSGQALAHVASAEGILCVEKIANHDVEPIDYENIPGCTYCAPEVASVGLTEEKALEKGYTLKIGKFPFTASGKAQASGHSGGFVKVIFDEKYGEWLGCHMIGAGVTDMIAEAVLGRKLETTGKEILKSVHPHPTMSEALMEAVAAAYDEVIHL
;
A
#
# COMPACT_ATOMS: atom_id res chain seq x y z
N MET A 1 34.77 -14.31 19.08
CA MET A 1 34.94 -13.27 18.05
C MET A 1 33.56 -12.99 17.44
N SER A 2 33.15 -11.73 17.37
CA SER A 2 31.91 -11.36 16.70
C SER A 2 31.97 -11.74 15.21
N LYS A 3 30.88 -12.26 14.68
CA LYS A 3 30.79 -12.60 13.26
C LYS A 3 30.70 -11.32 12.45
N LYS A 4 31.53 -11.18 11.41
CA LYS A 4 31.65 -9.96 10.59
C LYS A 4 31.02 -10.14 9.23
N TYR A 5 30.29 -9.09 8.76
CA TYR A 5 29.61 -9.03 7.47
C TYR A 5 30.02 -7.75 6.71
N ASP A 6 29.83 -7.76 5.41
CA ASP A 6 29.96 -6.55 4.59
C ASP A 6 28.71 -5.67 4.73
N LEU A 7 27.56 -6.34 4.86
CA LEU A 7 26.26 -5.69 5.06
C LEU A 7 25.39 -6.45 6.07
N ILE A 8 24.80 -5.73 6.99
CA ILE A 8 23.69 -6.23 7.82
C ILE A 8 22.43 -5.39 7.52
N VAL A 9 21.33 -6.06 7.23
CA VAL A 9 20.01 -5.44 7.05
C VAL A 9 19.18 -5.66 8.29
N LEU A 10 18.66 -4.60 8.90
CA LEU A 10 17.81 -4.64 10.08
C LEU A 10 16.33 -4.54 9.67
N GLY A 11 15.63 -5.66 9.71
CA GLY A 11 14.26 -5.85 9.23
C GLY A 11 14.18 -6.56 7.88
N SER A 12 13.20 -7.46 7.73
CA SER A 12 13.04 -8.33 6.57
C SER A 12 11.78 -8.06 5.75
N GLY A 13 11.20 -6.86 5.86
CA GLY A 13 10.14 -6.42 4.97
C GLY A 13 10.58 -6.35 3.50
N PRO A 14 9.70 -5.95 2.55
CA PRO A 14 10.04 -5.87 1.13
C PRO A 14 11.33 -5.10 0.84
N GLY A 15 11.56 -3.97 1.48
CA GLY A 15 12.85 -3.29 1.38
C GLY A 15 14.00 -4.16 1.87
N GLY A 16 13.87 -4.75 3.07
CA GLY A 16 14.97 -5.48 3.69
C GLY A 16 15.38 -6.76 2.97
N TYR A 17 14.44 -7.67 2.65
CA TYR A 17 14.82 -8.92 2.00
C TYR A 17 15.30 -8.71 0.55
N VAL A 18 14.76 -7.73 -0.18
CA VAL A 18 15.22 -7.38 -1.53
C VAL A 18 16.63 -6.80 -1.48
N THR A 19 16.88 -5.87 -0.55
CA THR A 19 18.21 -5.32 -0.27
C THR A 19 19.24 -6.42 0.00
N ALA A 20 18.91 -7.36 0.91
CA ALA A 20 19.81 -8.45 1.28
C ALA A 20 20.13 -9.37 0.09
N ILE A 21 19.13 -9.69 -0.74
CA ILE A 21 19.31 -10.50 -1.95
C ILE A 21 20.20 -9.77 -2.95
N ARG A 22 19.91 -8.50 -3.22
CA ARG A 22 20.69 -7.72 -4.18
C ARG A 22 22.13 -7.54 -3.72
N ALA A 23 22.36 -7.27 -2.44
CA ALA A 23 23.69 -7.19 -1.84
C ALA A 23 24.49 -8.49 -2.04
N SER A 24 23.86 -9.63 -1.77
CA SER A 24 24.48 -10.95 -1.99
C SER A 24 24.82 -11.20 -3.47
N GLN A 25 23.94 -10.79 -4.40
CA GLN A 25 24.21 -10.89 -5.86
C GLN A 25 25.40 -10.03 -6.29
N LEU A 26 25.65 -8.94 -5.59
CA LEU A 26 26.81 -8.05 -5.78
C LEU A 26 28.07 -8.54 -5.06
N GLY A 27 28.03 -9.74 -4.46
CA GLY A 27 29.17 -10.38 -3.81
C GLY A 27 29.41 -9.97 -2.36
N LEU A 28 28.52 -9.18 -1.75
CA LEU A 28 28.64 -8.77 -0.35
C LEU A 28 28.22 -9.93 0.58
N LYS A 29 29.05 -10.22 1.59
CA LYS A 29 28.68 -11.15 2.67
C LYS A 29 27.61 -10.51 3.54
N THR A 30 26.37 -11.01 3.44
CA THR A 30 25.18 -10.35 3.95
C THR A 30 24.50 -11.16 5.05
N ALA A 31 23.99 -10.46 6.06
CA ALA A 31 23.04 -10.97 7.04
C ALA A 31 21.78 -10.10 7.09
N ILE A 32 20.67 -10.72 7.50
CA ILE A 32 19.41 -10.03 7.77
C ILE A 32 18.93 -10.37 9.17
N ILE A 33 18.51 -9.36 9.92
CA ILE A 33 18.00 -9.49 11.29
C ILE A 33 16.48 -9.32 11.25
N GLU A 34 15.74 -10.30 11.78
CA GLU A 34 14.27 -10.23 11.86
C GLU A 34 13.78 -10.70 13.24
N LYS A 35 12.89 -9.91 13.83
CA LYS A 35 12.35 -10.19 15.17
C LYS A 35 11.09 -11.05 15.17
N GLU A 36 10.38 -11.13 14.04
CA GLU A 36 9.07 -11.79 13.97
C GLU A 36 9.04 -12.83 12.84
N SER A 37 8.74 -12.41 11.61
CA SER A 37 8.59 -13.29 10.46
C SER A 37 9.20 -12.68 9.21
N LEU A 38 9.94 -13.48 8.44
CA LEU A 38 10.51 -13.04 7.17
C LEU A 38 9.42 -12.55 6.22
N GLY A 39 9.72 -11.43 5.53
CA GLY A 39 8.79 -10.75 4.64
C GLY A 39 8.08 -9.55 5.28
N GLY A 40 8.26 -9.34 6.60
CA GLY A 40 7.76 -8.19 7.33
C GLY A 40 6.23 -8.00 7.25
N VAL A 41 5.79 -6.76 7.43
CA VAL A 41 4.34 -6.44 7.46
C VAL A 41 3.67 -6.78 6.12
N CYS A 42 4.24 -6.43 4.99
CA CYS A 42 3.59 -6.62 3.68
C CYS A 42 3.19 -8.08 3.41
N LEU A 43 4.08 -9.04 3.65
CA LEU A 43 3.83 -10.45 3.36
C LEU A 43 3.01 -11.13 4.47
N ASN A 44 3.14 -10.69 5.71
CA ASN A 44 2.52 -11.37 6.85
C ASN A 44 1.26 -10.66 7.39
N TRP A 45 1.24 -9.33 7.36
CA TRP A 45 0.23 -8.51 8.05
C TRP A 45 -0.29 -7.33 7.22
N GLY A 46 -0.09 -7.34 5.90
CA GLY A 46 -0.42 -6.22 5.03
C GLY A 46 -0.85 -6.66 3.63
N CYS A 47 -0.05 -6.31 2.63
CA CYS A 47 -0.39 -6.42 1.22
C CYS A 47 -0.96 -7.77 0.82
N ILE A 48 -0.20 -8.84 1.04
CA ILE A 48 -0.52 -10.16 0.48
C ILE A 48 -1.74 -10.80 1.17
N PRO A 49 -1.79 -10.92 2.52
CA PRO A 49 -2.97 -11.50 3.15
C PRO A 49 -4.23 -10.65 2.95
N THR A 50 -4.13 -9.32 2.86
CA THR A 50 -5.28 -8.48 2.52
C THR A 50 -5.80 -8.79 1.11
N LYS A 51 -4.93 -8.88 0.10
CA LYS A 51 -5.34 -9.23 -1.27
C LYS A 51 -5.95 -10.62 -1.34
N ALA A 52 -5.50 -11.57 -0.50
CA ALA A 52 -6.16 -12.86 -0.37
C ALA A 52 -7.59 -12.75 0.22
N LEU A 53 -7.81 -11.86 1.20
CA LEU A 53 -9.15 -11.56 1.73
C LEU A 53 -10.03 -10.90 0.66
N LEU A 54 -9.53 -9.87 -0.02
CA LEU A 54 -10.25 -9.15 -1.08
C LEU A 54 -10.65 -10.10 -2.22
N LYS A 55 -9.77 -11.05 -2.60
CA LYS A 55 -10.12 -12.04 -3.63
C LYS A 55 -11.25 -12.97 -3.17
N SER A 56 -11.27 -13.37 -1.91
CA SER A 56 -12.38 -14.16 -1.37
C SER A 56 -13.68 -13.36 -1.35
N ALA A 57 -13.62 -12.05 -1.02
CA ALA A 57 -14.75 -11.14 -1.10
C ALA A 57 -15.27 -11.01 -2.54
N GLN A 58 -14.37 -10.82 -3.52
CA GLN A 58 -14.73 -10.75 -4.93
C GLN A 58 -15.43 -12.02 -5.43
N VAL A 59 -14.91 -13.20 -5.06
CA VAL A 59 -15.54 -14.48 -5.40
C VAL A 59 -16.94 -14.57 -4.79
N PHE A 60 -17.11 -14.14 -3.55
CA PHE A 60 -18.42 -14.13 -2.89
C PHE A 60 -19.40 -13.17 -3.58
N GLU A 61 -18.94 -12.00 -4.03
CA GLU A 61 -19.75 -11.08 -4.83
C GLU A 61 -20.16 -11.70 -6.18
N TYR A 62 -19.30 -12.47 -6.86
CA TYR A 62 -19.68 -13.22 -8.06
C TYR A 62 -20.78 -14.24 -7.77
N LEU A 63 -20.72 -14.96 -6.64
CA LEU A 63 -21.76 -15.90 -6.24
C LEU A 63 -23.10 -15.21 -6.00
N LYS A 64 -23.10 -14.05 -5.33
CA LYS A 64 -24.32 -13.24 -5.11
C LYS A 64 -24.96 -12.76 -6.41
N ASN A 65 -24.14 -12.49 -7.42
CA ASN A 65 -24.59 -11.94 -8.70
C ASN A 65 -24.52 -12.98 -9.85
N ALA A 66 -24.53 -14.28 -9.53
CA ALA A 66 -24.39 -15.36 -10.50
C ALA A 66 -25.42 -15.32 -11.62
N ASP A 67 -26.66 -14.89 -11.33
CA ASP A 67 -27.73 -14.77 -12.31
C ASP A 67 -27.37 -13.80 -13.45
N SER A 68 -26.59 -12.76 -13.20
CA SER A 68 -26.13 -11.82 -14.24
C SER A 68 -25.20 -12.48 -15.27
N TYR A 69 -24.60 -13.61 -14.92
CA TYR A 69 -23.78 -14.45 -15.78
C TYR A 69 -24.54 -15.67 -16.34
N GLY A 70 -25.86 -15.75 -16.13
CA GLY A 70 -26.68 -16.88 -16.55
C GLY A 70 -26.51 -18.14 -15.71
N LEU A 71 -25.87 -18.02 -14.52
CA LEU A 71 -25.62 -19.14 -13.62
C LEU A 71 -26.67 -19.18 -12.51
N LYS A 72 -27.28 -20.34 -12.29
CA LYS A 72 -28.25 -20.57 -11.21
C LYS A 72 -27.61 -21.29 -10.05
N ILE A 73 -27.55 -20.63 -8.89
CA ILE A 73 -27.04 -21.19 -7.66
C ILE A 73 -28.19 -21.30 -6.67
N LYS A 74 -28.48 -22.50 -6.15
CA LYS A 74 -29.59 -22.71 -5.22
C LYS A 74 -29.26 -22.21 -3.83
N ASP A 75 -28.13 -22.66 -3.27
CA ASP A 75 -27.70 -22.34 -1.92
C ASP A 75 -26.19 -22.12 -1.92
N PHE A 76 -25.74 -21.06 -1.28
CA PHE A 76 -24.34 -20.81 -0.98
C PHE A 76 -24.25 -20.02 0.31
N ASP A 77 -23.20 -20.28 1.07
CA ASP A 77 -22.87 -19.53 2.29
C ASP A 77 -21.37 -19.29 2.34
N LYS A 78 -20.95 -18.48 3.27
CA LYS A 78 -19.55 -18.17 3.53
C LYS A 78 -19.14 -18.73 4.88
N ASP A 79 -17.97 -19.29 4.92
CA ASP A 79 -17.26 -19.61 6.16
C ASP A 79 -16.19 -18.52 6.39
N PHE A 80 -16.53 -17.54 7.23
CA PHE A 80 -15.65 -16.40 7.50
C PHE A 80 -14.31 -16.83 8.11
N GLU A 81 -14.31 -17.83 9.00
CA GLU A 81 -13.10 -18.37 9.61
C GLU A 81 -12.19 -18.98 8.54
N SER A 82 -12.75 -19.77 7.62
CA SER A 82 -12.01 -20.35 6.48
C SER A 82 -11.49 -19.29 5.53
N VAL A 83 -12.18 -18.19 5.29
CA VAL A 83 -11.70 -17.04 4.51
C VAL A 83 -10.46 -16.43 5.17
N VAL A 84 -10.52 -16.19 6.47
CA VAL A 84 -9.38 -15.68 7.26
C VAL A 84 -8.22 -16.68 7.22
N LYS A 85 -8.46 -17.96 7.48
CA LYS A 85 -7.45 -19.03 7.46
C LYS A 85 -6.76 -19.13 6.10
N ARG A 86 -7.52 -19.00 4.99
CA ARG A 86 -6.93 -18.95 3.64
C ARG A 86 -5.92 -17.81 3.51
N SER A 87 -6.24 -16.61 4.00
CA SER A 87 -5.32 -15.48 3.93
C SER A 87 -4.03 -15.72 4.74
N ARG A 88 -4.15 -16.37 5.89
CA ARG A 88 -2.99 -16.75 6.73
C ARG A 88 -2.12 -17.79 6.03
N ASN A 89 -2.73 -18.81 5.42
CA ASN A 89 -1.98 -19.84 4.65
C ASN A 89 -1.20 -19.22 3.48
N VAL A 90 -1.76 -18.20 2.81
CA VAL A 90 -1.05 -17.47 1.75
C VAL A 90 0.15 -16.72 2.34
N ALA A 91 -0.02 -16.02 3.45
CA ALA A 91 1.06 -15.30 4.13
C ALA A 91 2.19 -16.26 4.56
N ASP A 92 1.85 -17.41 5.15
CA ASP A 92 2.81 -18.42 5.57
C ASP A 92 3.59 -18.99 4.37
N GLY A 93 2.92 -19.20 3.25
CA GLY A 93 3.57 -19.63 1.99
C GLY A 93 4.60 -18.61 1.52
N MET A 94 4.26 -17.31 1.56
CA MET A 94 5.16 -16.23 1.16
C MET A 94 6.37 -16.12 2.08
N SER A 95 6.17 -16.19 3.39
CA SER A 95 7.28 -16.17 4.37
C SER A 95 8.24 -17.34 4.18
N LYS A 96 7.72 -18.57 3.91
CA LYS A 96 8.52 -19.72 3.54
C LYS A 96 9.31 -19.49 2.25
N GLY A 97 8.70 -18.82 1.26
CA GLY A 97 9.35 -18.43 0.02
C GLY A 97 10.54 -17.48 0.26
N VAL A 98 10.39 -16.47 1.12
CA VAL A 98 11.50 -15.57 1.49
C VAL A 98 12.61 -16.36 2.19
N ASN A 99 12.28 -17.28 3.12
CA ASN A 99 13.28 -18.12 3.77
C ASN A 99 14.09 -18.95 2.75
N PHE A 100 13.41 -19.53 1.75
CA PHE A 100 14.08 -20.21 0.65
C PHE A 100 15.02 -19.28 -0.11
N LEU A 101 14.59 -18.04 -0.42
CA LEU A 101 15.42 -17.06 -1.12
C LEU A 101 16.65 -16.65 -0.29
N MET A 102 16.53 -16.51 1.02
CA MET A 102 17.68 -16.24 1.91
C MET A 102 18.72 -17.37 1.81
N LYS A 103 18.27 -18.62 1.93
CA LYS A 103 19.15 -19.82 1.79
C LYS A 103 19.80 -19.91 0.41
N LYS A 104 19.01 -19.70 -0.67
CA LYS A 104 19.50 -19.74 -2.06
C LYS A 104 20.63 -18.73 -2.28
N ASN A 105 20.48 -17.55 -1.71
CA ASN A 105 21.45 -16.44 -1.84
C ASN A 105 22.52 -16.45 -0.72
N LYS A 106 22.61 -17.50 0.11
CA LYS A 106 23.60 -17.63 1.21
C LYS A 106 23.60 -16.47 2.19
N ILE A 107 22.41 -15.92 2.47
CA ILE A 107 22.20 -14.84 3.42
C ILE A 107 21.94 -15.44 4.79
N ASP A 108 22.70 -15.03 5.80
CA ASP A 108 22.47 -15.45 7.18
C ASP A 108 21.24 -14.75 7.74
N VAL A 109 20.26 -15.53 8.20
CA VAL A 109 19.08 -15.01 8.91
C VAL A 109 19.35 -15.08 10.40
N ILE A 110 19.34 -13.93 11.04
CA ILE A 110 19.55 -13.78 12.51
C ILE A 110 18.19 -13.41 13.11
N THR A 111 17.64 -14.30 13.91
CA THR A 111 16.34 -14.09 14.56
C THR A 111 16.53 -13.34 15.88
N GLY A 112 15.82 -12.26 16.08
CA GLY A 112 15.81 -11.49 17.32
C GLY A 112 15.62 -9.99 17.12
N TYR A 113 15.56 -9.27 18.23
CA TYR A 113 15.45 -7.81 18.23
C TYR A 113 16.85 -7.18 18.10
N GLY A 114 17.08 -6.55 16.96
CA GLY A 114 18.35 -5.88 16.67
C GLY A 114 18.41 -4.46 17.21
N LYS A 115 19.50 -4.12 17.89
CA LYS A 115 19.84 -2.76 18.34
C LYS A 115 21.20 -2.36 17.77
N ILE A 116 21.24 -1.21 17.10
CA ILE A 116 22.47 -0.61 16.57
C ILE A 116 23.31 -0.08 17.74
N LEU A 117 24.59 -0.36 17.69
CA LEU A 117 25.58 0.08 18.65
C LEU A 117 26.67 0.91 17.94
N PRO A 118 27.49 1.69 18.67
CA PRO A 118 28.62 2.41 18.08
C PRO A 118 29.56 1.49 17.28
N ASN A 119 30.33 2.10 16.37
CA ASN A 119 31.33 1.42 15.52
C ASN A 119 30.77 0.30 14.65
N LYS A 120 29.56 0.48 14.13
CA LYS A 120 28.89 -0.45 13.19
C LYS A 120 28.70 -1.86 13.78
N ASN A 121 28.46 -1.94 15.08
CA ASN A 121 28.04 -3.16 15.75
C ASN A 121 26.52 -3.21 15.87
N ILE A 122 25.97 -4.40 15.92
CA ILE A 122 24.54 -4.64 16.22
C ILE A 122 24.48 -5.72 17.29
N SER A 123 23.77 -5.44 18.37
CA SER A 123 23.36 -6.48 19.33
C SER A 123 22.01 -7.04 18.92
N VAL A 124 21.84 -8.35 18.99
CA VAL A 124 20.59 -9.04 18.72
C VAL A 124 20.17 -9.79 19.97
N GLU A 125 19.03 -9.45 20.50
CA GLU A 125 18.41 -10.15 21.64
C GLU A 125 17.38 -11.16 21.13
N ASN A 126 17.51 -12.39 21.55
CA ASN A 126 16.56 -13.46 21.30
C ASN A 126 16.40 -14.35 22.53
N ASN A 127 15.19 -14.42 23.10
CA ASN A 127 14.86 -15.23 24.28
C ASN A 127 15.79 -15.00 25.48
N GLY A 128 16.18 -13.75 25.74
CA GLY A 128 17.06 -13.35 26.86
C GLY A 128 18.54 -13.60 26.59
N GLN A 129 18.93 -14.07 25.42
CA GLN A 129 20.32 -14.18 25.00
C GLN A 129 20.66 -13.04 24.05
N THR A 130 21.83 -12.45 24.19
CA THR A 130 22.33 -11.37 23.36
C THR A 130 23.57 -11.79 22.61
N GLU A 131 23.57 -11.65 21.30
CA GLU A 131 24.72 -11.83 20.43
C GLU A 131 25.10 -10.51 19.76
N ASN A 132 26.39 -10.31 19.51
CA ASN A 132 26.90 -9.13 18.83
C ASN A 132 27.48 -9.48 17.47
N PHE A 133 27.17 -8.63 16.49
CA PHE A 133 27.61 -8.75 15.10
C PHE A 133 28.26 -7.45 14.66
N GLU A 134 29.23 -7.54 13.76
CA GLU A 134 29.94 -6.39 13.17
C GLU A 134 29.65 -6.33 11.68
N ALA A 135 29.45 -5.12 11.13
CA ALA A 135 29.26 -4.92 9.70
C ALA A 135 30.09 -3.76 9.17
N ASN A 136 30.42 -3.77 7.88
CA ASN A 136 30.98 -2.61 7.21
C ASN A 136 29.90 -1.56 6.94
N ASN A 137 28.69 -2.00 6.59
CA ASN A 137 27.50 -1.18 6.34
C ASN A 137 26.26 -1.77 7.03
N ILE A 138 25.35 -0.91 7.46
CA ILE A 138 24.08 -1.28 8.10
C ILE A 138 22.95 -0.57 7.35
N VAL A 139 21.94 -1.33 6.90
CA VAL A 139 20.70 -0.80 6.31
C VAL A 139 19.55 -0.99 7.28
N ILE A 140 18.92 0.10 7.68
CA ILE A 140 17.76 0.13 8.59
C ILE A 140 16.49 0.03 7.73
N ALA A 141 15.75 -1.07 7.87
CA ALA A 141 14.53 -1.39 7.12
C ALA A 141 13.43 -1.91 8.06
N THR A 142 13.32 -1.31 9.25
CA THR A 142 12.46 -1.78 10.35
C THR A 142 10.96 -1.51 10.11
N GLY A 143 10.62 -0.79 9.03
CA GLY A 143 9.25 -0.61 8.59
C GLY A 143 8.37 0.22 9.52
N GLY A 144 7.05 0.05 9.38
CA GLY A 144 6.06 0.82 10.13
C GLY A 144 5.01 -0.06 10.82
N ARG A 145 4.21 0.58 11.67
CA ARG A 145 3.05 -0.01 12.37
C ARG A 145 1.86 0.94 12.36
N SER A 146 0.66 0.47 12.72
CA SER A 146 -0.51 1.34 12.88
C SER A 146 -0.20 2.53 13.78
N ARG A 147 -0.61 3.71 13.34
CA ARG A 147 -0.62 4.90 14.19
C ARG A 147 -1.77 4.80 15.19
N VAL A 148 -1.50 5.10 16.44
CA VAL A 148 -2.51 5.19 17.51
C VAL A 148 -2.82 6.67 17.74
N ILE A 149 -4.11 7.00 17.84
CA ILE A 149 -4.60 8.34 18.22
C ILE A 149 -5.37 8.25 19.54
N GLU A 150 -5.31 9.32 20.33
CA GLU A 150 -5.86 9.33 21.71
C GLU A 150 -7.37 9.13 21.77
N SER A 151 -8.11 9.60 20.77
CA SER A 151 -9.58 9.47 20.72
C SER A 151 -10.07 8.03 20.51
N ILE A 152 -9.22 7.16 19.91
CA ILE A 152 -9.49 5.73 19.68
C ILE A 152 -8.25 4.90 20.01
N PRO A 153 -7.88 4.78 21.32
CA PRO A 153 -6.74 3.97 21.73
C PRO A 153 -6.98 2.49 21.42
N GLN A 154 -6.07 1.89 20.65
CA GLN A 154 -6.20 0.48 20.26
C GLN A 154 -6.03 -0.44 21.48
N ASP A 155 -7.02 -1.31 21.72
CA ASP A 155 -7.00 -2.33 22.78
C ASP A 155 -6.77 -3.75 22.22
N GLY A 156 -6.66 -3.88 20.90
CA GLY A 156 -6.48 -5.14 20.21
C GLY A 156 -7.70 -6.07 20.22
N LYS A 157 -8.85 -5.60 20.69
CA LYS A 157 -10.09 -6.39 20.83
C LYS A 157 -11.30 -5.72 20.19
N LYS A 158 -11.60 -4.50 20.58
CA LYS A 158 -12.74 -3.72 20.09
C LYS A 158 -12.31 -2.53 19.26
N ILE A 159 -11.23 -1.87 19.64
CA ILE A 159 -10.57 -0.86 18.84
C ILE A 159 -9.26 -1.48 18.34
N ILE A 160 -9.19 -1.75 17.05
CA ILE A 160 -8.18 -2.61 16.44
C ILE A 160 -7.42 -1.89 15.32
N GLY A 161 -6.25 -2.41 15.01
CA GLY A 161 -5.48 -2.05 13.82
C GLY A 161 -5.68 -3.07 12.69
N TYR A 162 -4.90 -2.90 11.63
CA TYR A 162 -4.97 -3.76 10.44
C TYR A 162 -4.60 -5.23 10.75
N ARG A 163 -3.71 -5.50 11.72
CA ARG A 163 -3.30 -6.85 12.08
C ARG A 163 -4.45 -7.67 12.63
N GLU A 164 -5.16 -7.11 13.59
CA GLU A 164 -6.33 -7.74 14.20
C GLU A 164 -7.47 -7.84 13.19
N ALA A 165 -7.68 -6.79 12.38
CA ALA A 165 -8.75 -6.76 11.38
C ALA A 165 -8.64 -7.92 10.37
N MET A 166 -7.42 -8.32 9.96
CA MET A 166 -7.27 -9.43 9.02
C MET A 166 -7.28 -10.83 9.68
N THR A 167 -7.39 -10.89 11.01
CA THR A 167 -7.34 -12.14 11.77
C THR A 167 -8.52 -12.36 12.70
N LEU A 168 -9.58 -11.53 12.60
CA LEU A 168 -10.79 -11.71 13.38
C LEU A 168 -11.38 -13.12 13.15
N GLN A 169 -11.64 -13.84 14.23
CA GLN A 169 -12.23 -15.19 14.17
C GLN A 169 -13.74 -15.16 13.88
N LYS A 170 -14.38 -14.04 14.22
CA LYS A 170 -15.81 -13.84 14.00
C LYS A 170 -16.04 -12.56 13.23
N GLN A 171 -16.91 -12.65 12.24
CA GLN A 171 -17.33 -11.49 11.48
C GLN A 171 -18.15 -10.54 12.38
N PRO A 172 -17.78 -9.26 12.50
CA PRO A 172 -18.58 -8.26 13.20
C PRO A 172 -19.86 -7.96 12.40
N LYS A 173 -20.96 -7.65 13.09
CA LYS A 173 -22.20 -7.19 12.45
C LYS A 173 -22.07 -5.75 11.98
N LYS A 174 -21.44 -4.91 12.82
CA LYS A 174 -21.21 -3.49 12.56
C LYS A 174 -19.74 -3.12 12.78
N MET A 175 -19.17 -2.39 11.84
CA MET A 175 -17.80 -1.90 11.92
C MET A 175 -17.75 -0.41 11.56
N ILE A 176 -17.06 0.37 12.39
CA ILE A 176 -16.67 1.74 12.05
C ILE A 176 -15.19 1.73 11.69
N ILE A 177 -14.85 2.29 10.53
CA ILE A 177 -13.49 2.41 10.04
C ILE A 177 -13.11 3.89 10.06
N VAL A 178 -12.05 4.22 10.79
CA VAL A 178 -11.56 5.60 10.91
C VAL A 178 -10.35 5.78 10.02
N GLY A 179 -10.49 6.64 9.02
CA GLY A 179 -9.54 6.85 7.93
C GLY A 179 -9.97 6.14 6.64
N SER A 180 -9.95 6.88 5.52
CA SER A 180 -10.32 6.40 4.18
C SER A 180 -9.12 6.32 3.23
N GLY A 181 -7.90 6.16 3.74
CA GLY A 181 -6.75 5.77 2.93
C GLY A 181 -6.89 4.33 2.40
N ALA A 182 -5.94 3.84 1.61
CA ALA A 182 -6.00 2.52 0.98
C ALA A 182 -6.36 1.38 1.96
N ILE A 183 -5.76 1.38 3.15
CA ILE A 183 -6.04 0.36 4.19
C ILE A 183 -7.51 0.40 4.61
N GLY A 184 -8.03 1.58 4.97
CA GLY A 184 -9.42 1.73 5.40
C GLY A 184 -10.43 1.36 4.32
N ILE A 185 -10.17 1.77 3.09
CA ILE A 185 -11.01 1.49 1.91
C ILE A 185 -11.01 -0.01 1.56
N GLU A 186 -9.86 -0.68 1.58
CA GLU A 186 -9.78 -2.12 1.32
C GLU A 186 -10.53 -2.94 2.37
N PHE A 187 -10.38 -2.61 3.66
CA PHE A 187 -11.16 -3.28 4.71
C PHE A 187 -12.65 -2.92 4.65
N ALA A 188 -13.01 -1.69 4.29
CA ALA A 188 -14.41 -1.32 4.10
C ALA A 188 -15.07 -2.18 3.01
N TYR A 189 -14.41 -2.34 1.88
CA TYR A 189 -14.87 -3.24 0.82
C TYR A 189 -14.97 -4.69 1.31
N PHE A 190 -13.90 -5.23 1.93
CA PHE A 190 -13.87 -6.61 2.40
C PHE A 190 -15.02 -6.92 3.35
N TYR A 191 -15.15 -6.15 4.44
CA TYR A 191 -16.17 -6.42 5.46
C TYR A 191 -17.58 -6.19 4.95
N ASN A 192 -17.80 -5.15 4.15
CA ASN A 192 -19.11 -4.91 3.52
C ASN A 192 -19.51 -6.07 2.60
N SER A 193 -18.62 -6.52 1.73
CA SER A 193 -18.86 -7.67 0.84
C SER A 193 -19.17 -8.94 1.62
N MET A 194 -18.54 -9.13 2.79
CA MET A 194 -18.86 -10.22 3.71
C MET A 194 -20.17 -10.00 4.47
N GLY A 195 -20.86 -8.86 4.33
CA GLY A 195 -22.17 -8.57 4.95
C GLY A 195 -22.08 -7.90 6.32
N THR A 196 -20.98 -7.28 6.66
CA THR A 196 -20.85 -6.37 7.81
C THR A 196 -21.43 -5.00 7.42
N GLU A 197 -22.23 -4.38 8.28
CA GLU A 197 -22.63 -2.98 8.16
C GLU A 197 -21.40 -2.09 8.42
N VAL A 198 -20.94 -1.36 7.38
CA VAL A 198 -19.71 -0.60 7.44
C VAL A 198 -19.98 0.90 7.36
N LYS A 199 -19.37 1.66 8.29
CA LYS A 199 -19.30 3.11 8.28
C LYS A 199 -17.85 3.55 8.21
N VAL A 200 -17.51 4.42 7.26
CA VAL A 200 -16.19 5.04 7.12
C VAL A 200 -16.25 6.47 7.62
N VAL A 201 -15.33 6.86 8.50
CA VAL A 201 -15.18 8.22 9.00
C VAL A 201 -13.86 8.80 8.48
N GLU A 202 -13.96 9.88 7.73
CA GLU A 202 -12.81 10.53 7.09
C GLU A 202 -12.73 12.00 7.52
N TYR A 203 -11.55 12.42 7.97
CA TYR A 203 -11.28 13.79 8.40
C TYR A 203 -11.27 14.76 7.23
N MET A 204 -10.74 14.33 6.07
CA MET A 204 -10.67 15.13 4.87
C MET A 204 -12.03 15.27 4.17
N ASP A 205 -12.10 16.14 3.17
CA ASP A 205 -13.32 16.42 2.39
C ASP A 205 -13.76 15.26 1.47
N ARG A 206 -12.89 14.27 1.25
CA ARG A 206 -13.11 13.16 0.30
C ARG A 206 -12.42 11.87 0.73
N VAL A 207 -12.90 10.74 0.21
CA VAL A 207 -12.25 9.42 0.36
C VAL A 207 -11.00 9.36 -0.52
N LEU A 208 -10.01 8.56 -0.12
CA LEU A 208 -8.70 8.50 -0.79
C LEU A 208 -8.19 9.91 -1.11
N PRO A 209 -7.94 10.76 -0.09
CA PRO A 209 -7.71 12.20 -0.28
C PRO A 209 -6.46 12.55 -1.10
N VAL A 210 -5.56 11.58 -1.31
CA VAL A 210 -4.35 11.73 -2.13
C VAL A 210 -4.61 11.53 -3.63
N GLU A 211 -5.74 10.93 -3.99
CA GLU A 211 -6.13 10.64 -5.36
C GLU A 211 -6.75 11.87 -6.07
N ASP A 212 -6.85 11.79 -7.40
CA ASP A 212 -7.58 12.77 -8.19
C ASP A 212 -9.05 12.87 -7.75
N LYS A 213 -9.62 14.06 -7.78
CA LYS A 213 -11.01 14.33 -7.34
C LYS A 213 -12.05 13.46 -8.02
N ASP A 214 -11.88 13.21 -9.32
CA ASP A 214 -12.81 12.38 -10.08
C ASP A 214 -12.81 10.93 -9.60
N ILE A 215 -11.62 10.41 -9.25
CA ILE A 215 -11.45 9.08 -8.66
C ILE A 215 -12.18 9.00 -7.31
N SER A 216 -11.90 9.95 -6.42
CA SER A 216 -12.54 9.99 -5.09
C SER A 216 -14.06 10.08 -5.19
N LYS A 217 -14.57 10.90 -6.12
CA LYS A 217 -16.01 11.07 -6.36
C LYS A 217 -16.67 9.77 -6.85
N GLU A 218 -16.06 9.09 -7.82
CA GLU A 218 -16.62 7.84 -8.36
C GLU A 218 -16.56 6.69 -7.34
N LEU A 219 -15.47 6.58 -6.57
CA LEU A 219 -15.36 5.60 -5.49
C LEU A 219 -16.41 5.84 -4.40
N ASN A 220 -16.57 7.09 -3.95
CA ASN A 220 -17.59 7.45 -2.95
C ASN A 220 -18.99 7.09 -3.41
N LYS A 221 -19.33 7.41 -4.67
CA LYS A 221 -20.62 7.06 -5.30
C LYS A 221 -20.84 5.54 -5.30
N THR A 222 -19.83 4.77 -5.71
CA THR A 222 -19.92 3.30 -5.80
C THR A 222 -20.04 2.67 -4.42
N PHE A 223 -19.27 3.11 -3.43
CA PHE A 223 -19.33 2.59 -2.07
C PHE A 223 -20.67 2.88 -1.38
N ARG A 224 -21.20 4.09 -1.55
CA ARG A 224 -22.56 4.42 -1.05
C ARG A 224 -23.63 3.54 -1.70
N LYS A 225 -23.51 3.26 -3.00
CA LYS A 225 -24.43 2.35 -3.71
C LYS A 225 -24.36 0.91 -3.18
N SER A 226 -23.18 0.46 -2.74
CA SER A 226 -23.00 -0.86 -2.10
C SER A 226 -23.37 -0.89 -0.60
N GLY A 227 -23.89 0.20 -0.05
CA GLY A 227 -24.39 0.26 1.32
C GLY A 227 -23.33 0.67 2.37
N ILE A 228 -22.14 1.09 1.97
CA ILE A 228 -21.14 1.65 2.87
C ILE A 228 -21.49 3.10 3.18
N GLU A 229 -21.73 3.41 4.46
CA GLU A 229 -21.94 4.79 4.90
C GLU A 229 -20.59 5.51 5.01
N ILE A 230 -20.48 6.70 4.39
CA ILE A 230 -19.25 7.49 4.39
C ILE A 230 -19.53 8.88 4.97
N LEU A 231 -18.77 9.24 6.00
CA LEU A 231 -18.77 10.54 6.65
C LEU A 231 -17.41 11.20 6.36
N THR A 232 -17.39 12.14 5.43
CA THR A 232 -16.23 13.03 5.20
C THR A 232 -16.34 14.28 6.08
N GLU A 233 -15.25 15.05 6.19
CA GLU A 233 -15.17 16.23 7.10
C GLU A 233 -15.61 15.89 8.53
N SER A 234 -15.20 14.69 8.99
CA SER A 234 -15.67 14.09 10.22
C SER A 234 -14.54 13.47 11.02
N GLU A 235 -14.55 13.66 12.32
CA GLU A 235 -13.54 13.13 13.23
C GLU A 235 -14.15 12.35 14.39
N VAL A 236 -13.50 11.29 14.83
CA VAL A 236 -13.84 10.62 16.08
C VAL A 236 -13.16 11.35 17.22
N VAL A 237 -13.96 11.97 18.10
CA VAL A 237 -13.46 12.79 19.20
C VAL A 237 -13.30 12.02 20.51
N SER A 238 -14.03 10.91 20.68
CA SER A 238 -13.86 10.01 21.83
C SER A 238 -14.42 8.61 21.55
N SER A 239 -14.01 7.63 22.36
CA SER A 239 -14.51 6.26 22.32
C SER A 239 -14.74 5.69 23.72
N ASP A 240 -15.74 4.81 23.88
CA ASP A 240 -16.01 4.06 25.09
C ASP A 240 -16.20 2.57 24.75
N THR A 241 -15.39 1.72 25.39
CA THR A 241 -15.39 0.26 25.20
C THR A 241 -16.00 -0.53 26.34
N LYS A 242 -16.61 0.13 27.34
CA LYS A 242 -17.17 -0.53 28.55
C LYS A 242 -18.37 -1.43 28.27
N GLY A 243 -19.15 -1.16 27.19
CA GLY A 243 -20.33 -1.94 26.78
C GLY A 243 -20.00 -3.25 26.07
N LYS A 244 -20.99 -3.86 25.40
CA LYS A 244 -20.79 -5.03 24.53
C LYS A 244 -20.00 -4.67 23.26
N GLY A 245 -20.26 -3.50 22.69
CA GLY A 245 -19.54 -2.93 21.52
C GLY A 245 -18.67 -1.75 21.90
N VAL A 246 -18.44 -0.88 20.91
CA VAL A 246 -17.76 0.41 21.05
C VAL A 246 -18.75 1.52 20.75
N LYS A 247 -18.84 2.49 21.62
CA LYS A 247 -19.52 3.76 21.36
C LYS A 247 -18.48 4.80 20.98
N VAL A 248 -18.68 5.49 19.87
CA VAL A 248 -17.82 6.58 19.44
C VAL A 248 -18.61 7.87 19.26
N GLN A 249 -18.02 8.98 19.69
CA GLN A 249 -18.53 10.32 19.40
C GLN A 249 -17.88 10.81 18.10
N ILE A 250 -18.70 11.08 17.09
CA ILE A 250 -18.26 11.60 15.81
C ILE A 250 -18.70 13.06 15.69
N LYS A 251 -17.74 13.93 15.44
CA LYS A 251 -18.00 15.34 15.11
C LYS A 251 -18.00 15.50 13.60
N SER A 252 -19.11 15.92 13.04
CA SER A 252 -19.30 16.20 11.63
C SER A 252 -20.01 17.55 11.47
N LYS A 253 -19.46 18.44 10.64
CA LYS A 253 -20.03 19.80 10.41
C LYS A 253 -20.35 20.57 11.71
N GLY A 254 -19.50 20.40 12.72
CA GLY A 254 -19.64 21.06 14.02
C GLY A 254 -20.61 20.39 15.01
N GLN A 255 -21.34 19.37 14.60
CA GLN A 255 -22.27 18.62 15.45
C GLN A 255 -21.64 17.28 15.90
N ILE A 256 -21.86 16.95 17.16
CA ILE A 256 -21.38 15.66 17.72
C ILE A 256 -22.57 14.70 17.80
N SER A 257 -22.38 13.48 17.31
CA SER A 257 -23.36 12.39 17.39
C SER A 257 -22.71 11.11 17.89
N GLU A 258 -23.47 10.29 18.63
CA GLU A 258 -23.02 8.99 19.13
C GLU A 258 -23.32 7.91 18.10
N HIS A 259 -22.34 7.04 17.86
CA HIS A 259 -22.47 5.88 16.99
C HIS A 259 -21.96 4.63 17.72
N GLU A 260 -22.57 3.48 17.44
CA GLU A 260 -22.21 2.21 18.07
C GLU A 260 -21.83 1.16 17.01
N ALA A 261 -20.78 0.39 17.31
CA ALA A 261 -20.32 -0.71 16.48
C ALA A 261 -19.79 -1.86 17.35
N ASP A 262 -19.68 -3.06 16.77
CA ASP A 262 -19.00 -4.18 17.44
C ASP A 262 -17.49 -3.92 17.50
N ILE A 263 -16.94 -3.38 16.41
CA ILE A 263 -15.51 -3.14 16.21
C ILE A 263 -15.30 -1.74 15.61
N VAL A 264 -14.25 -1.07 16.07
CA VAL A 264 -13.69 0.12 15.43
C VAL A 264 -12.31 -0.22 14.86
N LEU A 265 -12.12 -0.05 13.56
CA LEU A 265 -10.82 -0.18 12.89
C LEU A 265 -10.17 1.19 12.77
N SER A 266 -8.99 1.36 13.37
CA SER A 266 -8.15 2.53 13.20
C SER A 266 -7.24 2.37 11.98
N ALA A 267 -7.48 3.16 10.94
CA ALA A 267 -6.73 3.19 9.67
C ALA A 267 -6.18 4.60 9.38
N VAL A 268 -5.75 5.32 10.41
CA VAL A 268 -5.31 6.73 10.39
C VAL A 268 -3.83 6.92 10.03
N GLY A 269 -3.26 5.98 9.34
CA GLY A 269 -1.88 6.01 8.87
C GLY A 269 -0.94 5.10 9.66
N VAL A 270 0.34 5.22 9.34
CA VAL A 270 1.42 4.41 9.90
C VAL A 270 2.41 5.28 10.67
N LYS A 271 3.14 4.66 11.61
CA LYS A 271 4.24 5.25 12.36
C LYS A 271 5.48 4.37 12.16
N SER A 272 6.65 4.98 11.94
CA SER A 272 7.90 4.26 11.74
C SER A 272 8.36 3.52 13.00
N ASN A 273 9.03 2.38 12.82
CA ASN A 273 9.59 1.57 13.91
C ASN A 273 11.04 1.95 14.13
N ILE A 274 11.27 3.10 14.74
CA ILE A 274 12.62 3.66 14.97
C ILE A 274 12.98 3.78 16.45
N GLU A 275 12.05 3.51 17.37
CA GLU A 275 12.30 3.61 18.79
C GLU A 275 13.15 2.44 19.29
N ASN A 276 14.07 2.72 20.21
CA ASN A 276 14.92 1.75 20.92
C ASN A 276 15.85 0.89 20.04
N ILE A 277 16.04 1.26 18.77
CA ILE A 277 16.94 0.55 17.86
C ILE A 277 18.38 1.11 17.85
N GLY A 278 18.69 2.09 18.72
CA GLY A 278 20.05 2.59 18.89
C GLY A 278 20.44 3.79 18.02
N LEU A 279 19.46 4.51 17.43
CA LEU A 279 19.74 5.67 16.56
C LEU A 279 20.43 6.80 17.31
N GLU A 280 19.95 7.13 18.51
CA GLU A 280 20.47 8.21 19.35
C GLU A 280 21.91 7.93 19.79
N GLU A 281 22.21 6.67 20.20
CA GLU A 281 23.54 6.27 20.64
C GLU A 281 24.61 6.40 19.55
N VAL A 282 24.19 6.35 18.27
CA VAL A 282 25.08 6.47 17.11
C VAL A 282 25.06 7.88 16.53
N GLY A 283 24.08 8.69 16.88
CA GLY A 283 23.92 10.06 16.40
C GLY A 283 23.25 10.14 15.02
N ILE A 284 22.43 9.15 14.65
CA ILE A 284 21.65 9.18 13.43
C ILE A 284 20.51 10.20 13.55
N ALA A 285 20.46 11.12 12.59
CA ALA A 285 19.50 12.22 12.60
C ALA A 285 18.07 11.73 12.24
N VAL A 286 17.10 12.22 13.01
CA VAL A 286 15.67 11.89 12.88
C VAL A 286 14.86 13.20 12.86
N ASP A 287 13.89 13.31 11.93
CA ASP A 287 12.86 14.33 11.96
C ASP A 287 11.50 13.66 12.22
N LYS A 288 10.87 14.02 13.37
CA LYS A 288 9.64 13.41 13.88
C LYS A 288 9.81 11.90 14.06
N ASP A 289 9.26 11.09 13.15
CA ASP A 289 9.38 9.62 13.16
C ASP A 289 10.09 9.09 11.90
N LYS A 290 10.93 9.92 11.24
CA LYS A 290 11.64 9.58 10.01
C LYS A 290 13.14 9.77 10.15
N ILE A 291 13.91 8.77 9.69
CA ILE A 291 15.37 8.88 9.58
C ILE A 291 15.69 9.77 8.37
N ILE A 292 16.55 10.75 8.59
CA ILE A 292 17.00 11.65 7.52
C ILE A 292 18.07 10.93 6.69
N VAL A 293 17.86 10.88 5.38
CA VAL A 293 18.77 10.27 4.42
C VAL A 293 18.97 11.19 3.20
N ASP A 294 20.08 10.97 2.48
CA ASP A 294 20.29 11.57 1.17
C ASP A 294 19.54 10.82 0.04
N GLU A 295 19.72 11.22 -1.20
CA GLU A 295 19.12 10.65 -2.39
C GLU A 295 19.51 9.18 -2.67
N PHE A 296 20.57 8.68 -2.01
CA PHE A 296 21.06 7.30 -2.07
C PHE A 296 20.85 6.55 -0.75
N TYR A 297 19.99 7.08 0.14
CA TYR A 297 19.57 6.49 1.42
C TYR A 297 20.66 6.43 2.49
N GLN A 298 21.78 7.14 2.32
CA GLN A 298 22.79 7.27 3.37
C GLN A 298 22.32 8.26 4.43
N THR A 299 22.49 7.90 5.71
CA THR A 299 22.24 8.81 6.83
C THR A 299 23.38 9.83 6.98
N ASN A 300 23.25 10.74 7.94
CA ASN A 300 24.32 11.66 8.31
C ASN A 300 25.57 10.95 8.87
N ILE A 301 25.50 9.66 9.19
CA ILE A 301 26.63 8.87 9.71
C ILE A 301 27.09 7.87 8.64
N PRO A 302 28.36 7.94 8.18
CA PRO A 302 28.88 7.07 7.12
C PRO A 302 28.77 5.58 7.44
N GLY A 303 28.24 4.80 6.47
CA GLY A 303 28.04 3.37 6.57
C GLY A 303 26.75 2.96 7.29
N TYR A 304 25.87 3.93 7.58
CA TYR A 304 24.50 3.67 8.00
C TYR A 304 23.54 4.23 6.98
N PHE A 305 22.59 3.41 6.58
CA PHE A 305 21.58 3.68 5.56
C PHE A 305 20.19 3.38 6.12
N ALA A 306 19.16 3.99 5.55
CA ALA A 306 17.77 3.69 5.93
C ALA A 306 16.86 3.72 4.70
N ILE A 307 15.88 2.81 4.63
CA ILE A 307 14.96 2.65 3.49
C ILE A 307 13.54 2.31 3.95
N GLY A 308 12.58 2.57 3.07
CA GLY A 308 11.17 2.23 3.28
C GLY A 308 10.49 3.11 4.34
N ASP A 309 9.52 2.56 5.05
CA ASP A 309 8.64 3.31 5.95
C ASP A 309 9.35 4.09 7.08
N VAL A 310 10.64 3.88 7.27
CA VAL A 310 11.43 4.62 8.28
C VAL A 310 12.02 5.92 7.74
N THR A 311 11.95 6.15 6.41
CA THR A 311 12.42 7.37 5.74
C THR A 311 11.25 8.25 5.30
N SER A 312 11.53 9.46 4.86
CA SER A 312 10.55 10.30 4.17
C SER A 312 10.24 9.70 2.80
N GLY A 313 8.97 9.69 2.40
CA GLY A 313 8.53 9.14 1.12
C GLY A 313 7.22 8.37 1.25
N GLN A 314 6.86 7.67 0.18
CA GLN A 314 5.64 6.87 0.14
C GLN A 314 5.87 5.52 0.83
N ALA A 315 5.10 5.23 1.87
CA ALA A 315 5.16 3.96 2.61
C ALA A 315 4.55 2.80 1.79
N LEU A 316 5.26 2.39 0.72
CA LEU A 316 4.83 1.37 -0.23
C LEU A 316 5.91 0.30 -0.40
N ALA A 317 5.48 -0.96 -0.51
CA ALA A 317 6.39 -2.10 -0.59
C ALA A 317 7.33 -2.05 -1.82
N HIS A 318 6.81 -1.64 -2.98
CA HIS A 318 7.60 -1.51 -4.21
C HIS A 318 8.58 -0.32 -4.14
N VAL A 319 8.24 0.75 -3.44
CA VAL A 319 9.16 1.86 -3.16
C VAL A 319 10.32 1.38 -2.30
N ALA A 320 10.04 0.77 -1.15
CA ALA A 320 11.06 0.23 -0.27
C ALA A 320 11.99 -0.79 -0.97
N SER A 321 11.44 -1.60 -1.89
CA SER A 321 12.23 -2.54 -2.68
C SER A 321 13.16 -1.83 -3.68
N ALA A 322 12.67 -0.80 -4.37
CA ALA A 322 13.47 -0.01 -5.30
C ALA A 322 14.57 0.78 -4.56
N GLU A 323 14.22 1.40 -3.43
CA GLU A 323 15.17 2.08 -2.54
C GLU A 323 16.29 1.13 -2.09
N GLY A 324 15.92 -0.09 -1.70
CA GLY A 324 16.87 -1.11 -1.25
C GLY A 324 17.85 -1.55 -2.33
N ILE A 325 17.39 -1.72 -3.57
CA ILE A 325 18.25 -2.05 -4.72
C ILE A 325 19.23 -0.91 -4.98
N LEU A 326 18.70 0.31 -5.09
CA LEU A 326 19.52 1.51 -5.34
C LEU A 326 20.57 1.71 -4.26
N CYS A 327 20.17 1.58 -2.99
CA CYS A 327 21.06 1.72 -1.83
C CYS A 327 22.25 0.77 -1.89
N VAL A 328 22.02 -0.53 -2.13
CA VAL A 328 23.14 -1.49 -2.15
C VAL A 328 23.98 -1.43 -3.43
N GLU A 329 23.42 -1.04 -4.55
CA GLU A 329 24.17 -0.76 -5.78
C GLU A 329 25.12 0.42 -5.55
N LYS A 330 24.67 1.48 -4.87
CA LYS A 330 25.54 2.59 -4.46
C LYS A 330 26.62 2.16 -3.48
N ILE A 331 26.30 1.34 -2.48
CA ILE A 331 27.28 0.76 -1.54
C ILE A 331 28.34 -0.05 -2.28
N ALA A 332 27.96 -0.76 -3.34
CA ALA A 332 28.86 -1.55 -4.20
C ALA A 332 29.59 -0.71 -5.26
N ASN A 333 29.50 0.63 -5.20
CA ASN A 333 30.10 1.60 -6.12
C ASN A 333 29.64 1.48 -7.58
N HIS A 334 28.40 1.06 -7.81
CA HIS A 334 27.76 1.17 -9.11
C HIS A 334 27.37 2.62 -9.39
N ASP A 335 27.36 3.00 -10.67
CA ASP A 335 26.77 4.25 -11.12
C ASP A 335 25.25 4.08 -11.16
N VAL A 336 24.53 4.88 -10.38
CA VAL A 336 23.08 4.77 -10.16
C VAL A 336 22.43 6.15 -10.17
N GLU A 337 21.20 6.21 -10.67
CA GLU A 337 20.37 7.41 -10.64
C GLU A 337 19.39 7.36 -9.47
N PRO A 338 19.08 8.50 -8.83
CA PRO A 338 18.04 8.59 -7.80
C PRO A 338 16.67 8.14 -8.31
N ILE A 339 15.82 7.68 -7.40
CA ILE A 339 14.43 7.32 -7.71
C ILE A 339 13.64 8.59 -8.01
N ASP A 340 12.89 8.58 -9.12
CA ASP A 340 11.88 9.58 -9.40
C ASP A 340 10.59 9.28 -8.61
N TYR A 341 10.41 9.99 -7.50
CA TYR A 341 9.24 9.84 -6.63
C TYR A 341 7.94 10.39 -7.25
N GLU A 342 8.01 11.21 -8.30
CA GLU A 342 6.82 11.65 -9.03
C GLU A 342 6.30 10.58 -10.02
N ASN A 343 7.08 9.52 -10.28
CA ASN A 343 6.69 8.41 -11.15
C ASN A 343 6.40 7.09 -10.41
N ILE A 344 6.05 7.16 -9.13
CA ILE A 344 5.69 5.98 -8.35
C ILE A 344 4.18 5.76 -8.42
N PRO A 345 3.71 4.55 -8.82
CA PRO A 345 2.28 4.26 -8.85
C PRO A 345 1.71 4.00 -7.46
N GLY A 346 0.50 4.51 -7.21
CA GLY A 346 -0.35 4.16 -6.08
C GLY A 346 -1.47 3.21 -6.50
N CYS A 347 -1.81 2.23 -5.66
CA CYS A 347 -2.88 1.27 -5.91
C CYS A 347 -3.73 1.00 -4.68
N THR A 348 -5.06 0.96 -4.85
CA THR A 348 -6.02 0.51 -3.84
C THR A 348 -6.87 -0.62 -4.43
N TYR A 349 -6.84 -1.79 -3.79
CA TYR A 349 -7.35 -3.05 -4.35
C TYR A 349 -8.80 -3.39 -3.93
N CYS A 350 -9.61 -2.37 -3.68
CA CYS A 350 -11.06 -2.55 -3.49
C CYS A 350 -11.76 -2.91 -4.82
N ALA A 351 -13.08 -2.97 -4.85
CA ALA A 351 -13.84 -3.04 -6.10
C ALA A 351 -14.85 -1.87 -6.16
N PRO A 352 -14.72 -0.97 -7.16
CA PRO A 352 -13.70 -0.97 -8.23
C PRO A 352 -12.29 -0.68 -7.69
N GLU A 353 -11.25 -1.22 -8.35
CA GLU A 353 -9.85 -0.90 -8.04
C GLU A 353 -9.54 0.56 -8.38
N VAL A 354 -8.55 1.13 -7.70
CA VAL A 354 -8.02 2.46 -8.01
C VAL A 354 -6.52 2.34 -8.26
N ALA A 355 -6.04 3.02 -9.29
CA ALA A 355 -4.61 3.11 -9.59
C ALA A 355 -4.26 4.49 -10.15
N SER A 356 -3.12 5.03 -9.75
CA SER A 356 -2.66 6.35 -10.17
C SER A 356 -1.16 6.45 -10.26
N VAL A 357 -0.67 7.33 -11.12
CA VAL A 357 0.74 7.74 -11.19
C VAL A 357 0.82 9.20 -11.64
N GLY A 358 1.77 9.94 -11.10
CA GLY A 358 2.02 11.34 -11.47
C GLY A 358 1.11 12.35 -10.78
N LEU A 359 0.94 13.49 -11.41
CA LEU A 359 0.19 14.63 -10.87
C LEU A 359 -1.31 14.43 -11.04
N THR A 360 -2.08 14.77 -9.99
CA THR A 360 -3.52 15.00 -10.13
C THR A 360 -3.78 16.28 -10.92
N GLU A 361 -4.98 16.44 -11.46
CA GLU A 361 -5.37 17.70 -12.13
C GLU A 361 -5.15 18.93 -11.26
N GLU A 362 -5.54 18.86 -9.98
CA GLU A 362 -5.34 19.95 -9.02
C GLU A 362 -3.85 20.30 -8.86
N LYS A 363 -3.00 19.30 -8.63
CA LYS A 363 -1.56 19.51 -8.46
C LYS A 363 -0.88 20.01 -9.73
N ALA A 364 -1.31 19.57 -10.90
CA ALA A 364 -0.77 20.03 -12.17
C ALA A 364 -1.12 21.53 -12.42
N LEU A 365 -2.36 21.92 -12.13
CA LEU A 365 -2.78 23.33 -12.17
C LEU A 365 -2.02 24.20 -11.14
N GLU A 366 -1.85 23.71 -9.90
CA GLU A 366 -1.07 24.40 -8.86
C GLU A 366 0.39 24.60 -9.27
N LYS A 367 0.98 23.67 -10.03
CA LYS A 367 2.33 23.81 -10.61
C LYS A 367 2.38 24.73 -11.83
N GLY A 368 1.23 25.27 -12.29
CA GLY A 368 1.14 26.24 -13.39
C GLY A 368 1.11 25.62 -14.80
N TYR A 369 0.84 24.32 -14.92
CA TYR A 369 0.66 23.69 -16.23
C TYR A 369 -0.65 24.09 -16.89
N THR A 370 -0.64 24.22 -18.22
CA THR A 370 -1.85 24.23 -19.06
C THR A 370 -2.11 22.80 -19.49
N LEU A 371 -3.34 22.30 -19.28
CA LEU A 371 -3.60 20.88 -19.35
C LEU A 371 -4.40 20.46 -20.57
N LYS A 372 -4.03 19.32 -21.17
CA LYS A 372 -4.89 18.49 -22.00
C LYS A 372 -5.31 17.28 -21.18
N ILE A 373 -6.63 17.15 -20.99
CA ILE A 373 -7.20 16.09 -20.15
C ILE A 373 -8.09 15.21 -21.03
N GLY A 374 -7.83 13.90 -20.98
CA GLY A 374 -8.70 12.91 -21.60
C GLY A 374 -9.30 11.99 -20.55
N LYS A 375 -10.55 11.60 -20.79
CA LYS A 375 -11.28 10.68 -19.92
C LYS A 375 -12.09 9.72 -20.75
N PHE A 376 -11.93 8.41 -20.50
CA PHE A 376 -12.68 7.37 -21.20
C PHE A 376 -13.36 6.45 -20.17
N PRO A 377 -14.71 6.34 -20.21
CA PRO A 377 -15.45 5.50 -19.29
C PRO A 377 -15.41 4.03 -19.73
N PHE A 378 -15.27 3.10 -18.78
CA PHE A 378 -15.32 1.67 -19.09
C PHE A 378 -16.67 1.19 -19.62
N THR A 379 -17.75 1.98 -19.47
CA THR A 379 -19.05 1.70 -20.12
C THR A 379 -18.95 1.67 -21.65
N ALA A 380 -17.96 2.34 -22.23
CA ALA A 380 -17.70 2.32 -23.68
C ALA A 380 -16.70 1.23 -24.10
N SER A 381 -16.09 0.49 -23.16
CA SER A 381 -15.15 -0.60 -23.45
C SER A 381 -15.87 -1.92 -23.68
N GLY A 382 -15.66 -2.54 -24.84
CA GLY A 382 -16.22 -3.86 -25.18
C GLY A 382 -15.76 -4.95 -24.19
N LYS A 383 -14.49 -4.92 -23.75
CA LYS A 383 -13.96 -5.87 -22.76
C LYS A 383 -14.62 -5.70 -21.39
N ALA A 384 -14.79 -4.46 -20.95
CA ALA A 384 -15.46 -4.17 -19.67
C ALA A 384 -16.92 -4.64 -19.68
N GLN A 385 -17.65 -4.43 -20.78
CA GLN A 385 -19.00 -4.93 -20.97
C GLN A 385 -19.05 -6.46 -20.95
N ALA A 386 -18.18 -7.11 -21.71
CA ALA A 386 -18.13 -8.58 -21.77
C ALA A 386 -17.79 -9.24 -20.42
N SER A 387 -17.00 -8.56 -19.58
CA SER A 387 -16.63 -9.06 -18.25
C SER A 387 -17.64 -8.73 -17.15
N GLY A 388 -18.67 -7.91 -17.44
CA GLY A 388 -19.65 -7.46 -16.45
C GLY A 388 -19.13 -6.38 -15.47
N HIS A 389 -17.99 -5.76 -15.77
CA HIS A 389 -17.32 -4.78 -14.91
C HIS A 389 -17.08 -3.46 -15.65
N SER A 390 -18.16 -2.82 -16.09
CA SER A 390 -18.12 -1.58 -16.88
C SER A 390 -18.12 -0.28 -16.05
N GLY A 391 -18.04 -0.37 -14.72
CA GLY A 391 -17.96 0.80 -13.86
C GLY A 391 -16.56 1.43 -13.86
N GLY A 392 -16.50 2.77 -13.78
CA GLY A 392 -15.27 3.52 -13.70
C GLY A 392 -14.77 4.09 -15.02
N PHE A 393 -13.51 4.54 -15.03
CA PHE A 393 -12.91 5.24 -16.17
C PHE A 393 -11.38 5.28 -16.07
N VAL A 394 -10.74 5.65 -17.17
CA VAL A 394 -9.35 6.10 -17.26
C VAL A 394 -9.33 7.60 -17.47
N LYS A 395 -8.51 8.33 -16.73
CA LYS A 395 -8.22 9.77 -16.88
C LYS A 395 -6.73 9.97 -17.08
N VAL A 396 -6.35 10.72 -18.12
CA VAL A 396 -4.97 11.09 -18.43
C VAL A 396 -4.82 12.60 -18.44
N ILE A 397 -3.64 13.08 -18.05
CA ILE A 397 -3.33 14.50 -17.95
C ILE A 397 -2.02 14.74 -18.66
N PHE A 398 -2.02 15.60 -19.69
CA PHE A 398 -0.83 16.02 -20.42
C PHE A 398 -0.61 17.53 -20.27
N ASP A 399 0.65 17.95 -20.33
CA ASP A 399 0.99 19.34 -20.59
C ASP A 399 0.60 19.73 -22.03
N GLU A 400 -0.15 20.80 -22.17
CA GLU A 400 -0.59 21.26 -23.50
C GLU A 400 0.58 21.71 -24.38
N LYS A 401 1.60 22.31 -23.76
CA LYS A 401 2.71 22.95 -24.46
C LYS A 401 3.71 21.95 -25.04
N TYR A 402 4.12 20.98 -24.25
CA TYR A 402 5.18 20.03 -24.66
C TYR A 402 4.64 18.61 -24.87
N GLY A 403 3.42 18.31 -24.48
CA GLY A 403 2.83 16.98 -24.56
C GLY A 403 3.37 16.00 -23.54
N GLU A 404 4.02 16.49 -22.46
CA GLU A 404 4.50 15.67 -21.37
C GLU A 404 3.32 14.98 -20.66
N TRP A 405 3.47 13.68 -20.38
CA TRP A 405 2.46 12.91 -19.66
C TRP A 405 2.58 13.15 -18.15
N LEU A 406 1.80 14.10 -17.61
CA LEU A 406 1.86 14.56 -16.24
C LEU A 406 1.23 13.58 -15.24
N GLY A 407 0.16 12.90 -15.62
CA GLY A 407 -0.53 11.99 -14.72
C GLY A 407 -1.52 11.05 -15.39
N CYS A 408 -1.75 9.92 -14.72
CA CYS A 408 -2.74 8.92 -15.10
C CYS A 408 -3.48 8.40 -13.86
N HIS A 409 -4.81 8.43 -13.91
CA HIS A 409 -5.69 8.07 -12.80
C HIS A 409 -6.80 7.16 -13.30
N MET A 410 -6.91 5.98 -12.70
CA MET A 410 -7.83 4.95 -13.14
C MET A 410 -8.69 4.45 -11.99
N ILE A 411 -9.96 4.19 -12.28
CA ILE A 411 -10.85 3.47 -11.36
C ILE A 411 -11.66 2.46 -12.16
N GLY A 412 -11.60 1.17 -11.80
CA GLY A 412 -12.27 0.10 -12.54
C GLY A 412 -11.71 -1.27 -12.23
N ALA A 413 -12.11 -2.29 -12.97
CA ALA A 413 -11.59 -3.64 -12.82
C ALA A 413 -10.21 -3.77 -13.50
N GLY A 414 -9.22 -4.31 -12.79
CA GLY A 414 -7.88 -4.60 -13.33
C GLY A 414 -7.00 -3.38 -13.57
N VAL A 415 -7.39 -2.20 -13.09
CA VAL A 415 -6.61 -0.97 -13.29
C VAL A 415 -5.28 -0.98 -12.54
N THR A 416 -5.19 -1.77 -11.47
CA THR A 416 -3.94 -1.94 -10.70
C THR A 416 -2.85 -2.69 -11.51
N ASP A 417 -3.24 -3.50 -12.47
CA ASP A 417 -2.31 -4.13 -13.43
C ASP A 417 -2.04 -3.20 -14.63
N MET A 418 -3.03 -2.42 -15.08
CA MET A 418 -2.92 -1.51 -16.22
C MET A 418 -1.98 -0.33 -15.97
N ILE A 419 -1.87 0.17 -14.75
CA ILE A 419 -1.11 1.39 -14.43
C ILE A 419 0.37 1.29 -14.79
N ALA A 420 0.93 0.07 -14.87
CA ALA A 420 2.32 -0.15 -15.25
C ALA A 420 2.69 0.40 -16.64
N GLU A 421 1.72 0.43 -17.57
CA GLU A 421 1.89 1.04 -18.89
C GLU A 421 2.15 2.55 -18.78
N ALA A 422 1.37 3.24 -17.94
CA ALA A 422 1.53 4.67 -17.70
C ALA A 422 2.86 4.97 -16.98
N VAL A 423 3.27 4.15 -16.01
CA VAL A 423 4.56 4.29 -15.31
C VAL A 423 5.71 4.20 -16.30
N LEU A 424 5.70 3.18 -17.18
CA LEU A 424 6.74 2.99 -18.19
C LEU A 424 6.73 4.11 -19.23
N GLY A 425 5.54 4.49 -19.71
CA GLY A 425 5.38 5.58 -20.68
C GLY A 425 5.94 6.90 -20.14
N ARG A 426 5.62 7.25 -18.89
CA ARG A 426 6.18 8.44 -18.24
C ARG A 426 7.70 8.36 -18.04
N LYS A 427 8.24 7.20 -17.61
CA LYS A 427 9.70 7.02 -17.45
C LYS A 427 10.45 7.18 -18.76
N LEU A 428 9.84 6.82 -19.89
CA LEU A 428 10.40 6.96 -21.24
C LEU A 428 10.06 8.31 -21.90
N GLU A 429 9.45 9.23 -21.15
CA GLU A 429 9.05 10.57 -21.63
C GLU A 429 8.18 10.49 -22.90
N THR A 430 7.31 9.47 -23.01
CA THR A 430 6.41 9.32 -24.16
C THR A 430 5.35 10.42 -24.16
N THR A 431 5.01 10.89 -25.34
CA THR A 431 3.88 11.80 -25.56
C THR A 431 2.62 11.02 -25.96
N GLY A 432 1.47 11.69 -25.99
CA GLY A 432 0.22 11.07 -26.44
C GLY A 432 0.29 10.47 -27.85
N LYS A 433 1.15 11.02 -28.73
CA LYS A 433 1.30 10.53 -30.12
C LYS A 433 1.87 9.11 -30.19
N GLU A 434 2.84 8.78 -29.36
CA GLU A 434 3.44 7.44 -29.32
C GLU A 434 2.42 6.42 -28.81
N ILE A 435 1.60 6.80 -27.83
CA ILE A 435 0.55 5.92 -27.28
C ILE A 435 -0.55 5.69 -28.33
N LEU A 436 -1.03 6.74 -29.02
CA LEU A 436 -2.04 6.64 -30.06
C LEU A 436 -1.61 5.79 -31.26
N LYS A 437 -0.30 5.73 -31.54
CA LYS A 437 0.26 4.90 -32.62
C LYS A 437 0.64 3.50 -32.15
N SER A 438 0.62 3.23 -30.87
CA SER A 438 0.87 1.89 -30.32
C SER A 438 -0.41 1.04 -30.49
N VAL A 439 -0.24 -0.15 -31.08
CA VAL A 439 -1.39 -1.06 -31.29
C VAL A 439 -1.68 -1.79 -29.98
N HIS A 440 -2.84 -1.51 -29.40
CA HIS A 440 -3.33 -2.23 -28.22
C HIS A 440 -4.06 -3.51 -28.63
N PRO A 441 -3.91 -4.62 -27.90
CA PRO A 441 -4.59 -5.87 -28.21
C PRO A 441 -6.09 -5.76 -27.94
N HIS A 442 -6.91 -6.34 -28.85
CA HIS A 442 -8.37 -6.35 -28.75
C HIS A 442 -8.90 -7.77 -28.47
N PRO A 443 -9.87 -7.97 -27.55
CA PRO A 443 -10.42 -6.97 -26.62
C PRO A 443 -9.68 -6.97 -25.28
N THR A 444 -9.28 -5.82 -24.78
CA THR A 444 -8.61 -5.65 -23.48
C THR A 444 -9.11 -4.42 -22.72
N MET A 445 -8.81 -4.36 -21.43
CA MET A 445 -9.05 -3.16 -20.62
C MET A 445 -8.06 -2.04 -20.97
N SER A 446 -6.86 -2.38 -21.47
CA SER A 446 -5.81 -1.40 -21.83
C SER A 446 -6.20 -0.51 -23.00
N GLU A 447 -7.12 -0.94 -23.87
CA GLU A 447 -7.68 -0.08 -24.94
C GLU A 447 -8.29 1.21 -24.39
N ALA A 448 -8.84 1.17 -23.14
CA ALA A 448 -9.39 2.35 -22.49
C ALA A 448 -8.33 3.41 -22.18
N LEU A 449 -7.06 3.02 -22.00
CA LEU A 449 -5.97 3.97 -21.85
C LEU A 449 -5.69 4.73 -23.15
N MET A 450 -5.60 4.01 -24.26
CA MET A 450 -5.42 4.62 -25.58
C MET A 450 -6.59 5.56 -25.92
N GLU A 451 -7.83 5.14 -25.67
CA GLU A 451 -9.02 5.98 -25.92
C GLU A 451 -9.06 7.22 -25.00
N ALA A 452 -8.60 7.10 -23.74
CA ALA A 452 -8.47 8.26 -22.86
C ALA A 452 -7.41 9.24 -23.40
N VAL A 453 -6.29 8.73 -23.92
CA VAL A 453 -5.29 9.58 -24.61
C VAL A 453 -5.90 10.22 -25.85
N ALA A 454 -6.62 9.47 -26.67
CA ALA A 454 -7.32 10.01 -27.84
C ALA A 454 -8.31 11.13 -27.47
N ALA A 455 -9.02 10.96 -26.35
CA ALA A 455 -9.93 12.01 -25.85
C ALA A 455 -9.19 13.29 -25.42
N ALA A 456 -7.95 13.20 -24.94
CA ALA A 456 -7.14 14.39 -24.63
C ALA A 456 -6.72 15.19 -25.87
N TYR A 457 -6.75 14.55 -27.05
CA TYR A 457 -6.35 15.16 -28.34
C TYR A 457 -7.51 15.33 -29.33
N ASP A 458 -8.76 15.18 -28.86
CA ASP A 458 -9.98 15.25 -29.69
C ASP A 458 -10.02 14.21 -30.83
N GLU A 459 -9.35 13.06 -30.65
CA GLU A 459 -9.23 11.96 -31.61
C GLU A 459 -9.96 10.68 -31.14
N VAL A 460 -10.74 10.73 -30.06
CA VAL A 460 -11.47 9.57 -29.54
C VAL A 460 -12.49 9.05 -30.52
N ILE A 461 -12.56 7.71 -30.66
CA ILE A 461 -13.45 7.07 -31.64
C ILE A 461 -14.71 6.50 -30.99
N HIS A 462 -14.58 5.92 -29.79
CA HIS A 462 -15.64 5.13 -29.16
C HIS A 462 -16.41 5.88 -28.04
N LEU A 463 -16.39 7.22 -28.04
CA LEU A 463 -17.19 8.08 -27.15
C LEU A 463 -18.35 8.72 -27.85
#